data_32a1d74f26fcde6c56d8b52c250cc8d7
#
_entry.id   32a1d74f26fcde6c56d8b52c250cc8d7
#
_cell.length_a   1.000
_cell.length_b   1.000
_cell.length_c   1.000
_cell.angle_alpha   90.00
_cell.angle_beta   90.00
_cell.angle_gamma   90.00
#
_symmetry.space_group_name_H-M   'P 1'
#
loop_
_entity.id
_entity.type
_entity.pdbx_description
1 polymer ?
#
loop_
_entity_poly.entity_id
_entity_poly.type
_entity_poly.pdbx_seq_one_letter_code
_entity_poly.pdbx_strand_id
1 'polypeptide(L)'
;GAWTSTNYAARACLDLPYCQGELIPNTNFKEGFNLFQSVGPNYLYGQMSNEARVAIHLTHRIGAIIVFFYSIFLAFKLWSKETKPIVIGFLSILGIQIFLGVNNILSSLPLWNAVAHNIVGVMLFLSFVVMTFLSFRRT
;
A
#
# COMPACT_ATOMS: atom_id res chain seq x y z
N GLY A 1 -0.69 3.77 -2.57
CA GLY A 1 -1.83 3.05 -3.10
C GLY A 1 -2.46 3.73 -4.31
N ALA A 2 -2.89 5.01 -4.18
CA ALA A 2 -3.52 5.72 -5.30
C ALA A 2 -2.64 5.76 -6.56
N TRP A 3 -1.36 6.09 -6.42
CA TRP A 3 -0.41 6.11 -7.55
C TRP A 3 -0.25 4.74 -8.23
N THR A 4 -0.31 3.66 -7.46
CA THR A 4 -0.29 2.29 -7.98
C THR A 4 -1.53 1.96 -8.81
N SER A 5 -2.71 2.39 -8.33
CA SER A 5 -3.99 2.14 -9.02
C SER A 5 -4.11 2.98 -10.30
N THR A 6 -3.80 4.28 -10.24
CA THR A 6 -3.95 5.20 -11.39
C THR A 6 -2.97 4.91 -12.52
N ASN A 7 -1.82 4.30 -12.23
CA ASN A 7 -0.81 3.94 -13.22
C ASN A 7 -0.84 2.45 -13.63
N TYR A 8 -1.90 1.71 -13.27
CA TYR A 8 -2.04 0.27 -13.56
C TYR A 8 -0.85 -0.58 -13.09
N ALA A 9 -0.12 -0.09 -12.06
CA ALA A 9 1.10 -0.73 -11.56
C ALA A 9 0.81 -1.94 -10.64
N ALA A 10 -0.43 -2.13 -10.20
CA ALA A 10 -0.81 -3.22 -9.30
C ALA A 10 -0.55 -4.61 -9.89
N ARG A 11 -0.57 -4.75 -11.22
CA ARG A 11 -0.31 -6.01 -11.94
C ARG A 11 1.14 -6.19 -12.40
N ALA A 12 2.02 -5.24 -12.11
CA ALA A 12 3.41 -5.32 -12.54
C ALA A 12 4.21 -6.43 -11.85
N CYS A 13 3.84 -6.79 -10.60
CA CYS A 13 4.48 -7.85 -9.82
C CYS A 13 3.40 -8.78 -9.25
N LEU A 14 3.24 -9.97 -9.81
CA LEU A 14 2.24 -10.96 -9.39
C LEU A 14 2.83 -12.10 -8.54
N ASP A 15 4.04 -11.95 -8.04
CA ASP A 15 4.78 -12.92 -7.25
C ASP A 15 5.30 -12.29 -5.95
N LEU A 16 5.52 -13.10 -4.92
CA LEU A 16 6.05 -12.73 -3.62
C LEU A 16 7.06 -13.79 -3.16
N PRO A 17 8.18 -13.39 -2.56
CA PRO A 17 8.67 -12.02 -2.31
C PRO A 17 9.25 -11.35 -3.56
N TYR A 18 9.36 -12.08 -4.65
CA TYR A 18 9.93 -11.65 -5.94
C TYR A 18 9.00 -10.67 -6.67
N CYS A 19 9.52 -10.11 -7.75
CA CYS A 19 8.75 -9.41 -8.77
C CYS A 19 9.29 -9.83 -10.13
N GLN A 20 8.45 -10.45 -10.95
CA GLN A 20 8.83 -11.04 -12.25
C GLN A 20 9.96 -12.09 -12.13
N GLY A 21 9.95 -12.86 -11.02
CA GLY A 21 10.94 -13.88 -10.72
C GLY A 21 12.27 -13.37 -10.14
N GLU A 22 12.45 -12.07 -9.98
CA GLU A 22 13.67 -11.44 -9.47
C GLU A 22 13.43 -10.74 -8.14
N LEU A 23 14.44 -10.73 -7.24
CA LEU A 23 14.40 -9.94 -6.00
C LEU A 23 14.59 -8.44 -6.27
N ILE A 24 15.43 -8.12 -7.26
CA ILE A 24 15.75 -6.76 -7.69
C ILE A 24 15.51 -6.69 -9.21
N PRO A 25 14.25 -6.53 -9.64
CA PRO A 25 13.94 -6.45 -11.06
C PRO A 25 14.39 -5.11 -11.66
N ASN A 26 14.45 -5.05 -12.97
CA ASN A 26 14.70 -3.81 -13.68
C ASN A 26 13.61 -2.78 -13.39
N THR A 27 14.02 -1.55 -13.06
CA THR A 27 13.12 -0.46 -12.64
C THR A 27 13.46 0.85 -13.32
N ASN A 28 12.45 1.61 -13.68
CA ASN A 28 12.59 2.97 -14.19
C ASN A 28 11.86 3.97 -13.28
N PHE A 29 12.54 4.41 -12.21
CA PHE A 29 11.97 5.35 -11.25
C PHE A 29 11.71 6.73 -11.85
N LYS A 30 12.54 7.19 -12.79
CA LYS A 30 12.38 8.49 -13.43
C LYS A 30 11.07 8.60 -14.19
N GLU A 31 10.71 7.58 -14.92
CA GLU A 31 9.44 7.50 -15.65
C GLU A 31 8.28 7.22 -14.69
N GLY A 32 8.43 6.25 -13.77
CA GLY A 32 7.39 5.82 -12.84
C GLY A 32 6.88 6.92 -11.91
N PHE A 33 7.71 7.92 -11.61
CA PHE A 33 7.38 9.06 -10.74
C PHE A 33 7.36 10.42 -11.48
N ASN A 34 7.31 10.39 -12.82
CA ASN A 34 7.09 11.60 -13.61
C ASN A 34 5.62 12.03 -13.47
N LEU A 35 5.39 13.24 -12.91
CA LEU A 35 4.05 13.81 -12.75
C LEU A 35 3.49 14.40 -14.07
N PHE A 36 4.36 14.68 -15.05
CA PHE A 36 4.01 15.27 -16.35
C PHE A 36 4.08 14.22 -17.47
N GLN A 37 3.34 13.14 -17.31
CA GLN A 37 3.29 12.08 -18.31
C GLN A 37 2.47 12.52 -19.51
N SER A 38 2.92 12.15 -20.73
CA SER A 38 2.12 12.31 -21.93
C SER A 38 0.93 11.35 -21.90
N VAL A 39 -0.26 11.87 -22.16
CA VAL A 39 -1.46 11.05 -22.31
C VAL A 39 -1.40 10.38 -23.68
N GLY A 40 -1.49 9.04 -23.73
CA GLY A 40 -1.54 8.30 -24.99
C GLY A 40 -2.84 8.54 -25.77
N PRO A 41 -3.00 7.87 -26.92
CA PRO A 41 -4.18 8.02 -27.80
C PRO A 41 -5.49 7.61 -27.13
N ASN A 42 -5.42 6.89 -26.02
CA ASN A 42 -6.54 6.60 -25.12
C ASN A 42 -6.03 6.56 -23.67
N TYR A 43 -6.94 6.75 -22.71
CA TYR A 43 -6.63 6.73 -21.29
C TYR A 43 -6.46 5.32 -20.71
N LEU A 44 -6.55 4.27 -21.53
CA LEU A 44 -6.44 2.88 -21.10
C LEU A 44 -4.96 2.48 -21.02
N TYR A 45 -4.52 2.00 -19.87
CA TYR A 45 -3.19 1.49 -19.56
C TYR A 45 -2.02 2.48 -19.61
N GLY A 46 -2.21 3.73 -20.09
CA GLY A 46 -1.13 4.72 -20.22
C GLY A 46 0.01 4.26 -21.15
N GLN A 47 0.99 5.13 -21.38
CA GLN A 47 2.20 4.81 -22.16
C GLN A 47 3.39 4.39 -21.29
N MET A 48 3.19 4.24 -19.99
CA MET A 48 4.26 3.91 -19.04
C MET A 48 4.87 2.54 -19.32
N SER A 49 6.21 2.46 -19.33
CA SER A 49 6.94 1.21 -19.48
C SER A 49 6.65 0.21 -18.35
N ASN A 50 6.90 -1.07 -18.59
CA ASN A 50 6.74 -2.09 -17.54
C ASN A 50 7.68 -1.84 -16.37
N GLU A 51 8.93 -1.45 -16.62
CA GLU A 51 9.96 -1.13 -15.62
C GLU A 51 9.54 0.05 -14.72
N ALA A 52 8.81 1.02 -15.28
CA ALA A 52 8.26 2.13 -14.51
C ALA A 52 7.12 1.68 -13.58
N ARG A 53 6.22 0.81 -14.06
CA ARG A 53 5.17 0.20 -13.23
C ARG A 53 5.74 -0.70 -12.14
N VAL A 54 6.80 -1.45 -12.44
CA VAL A 54 7.55 -2.25 -11.45
C VAL A 54 8.12 -1.34 -10.36
N ALA A 55 8.74 -0.21 -10.73
CA ALA A 55 9.27 0.77 -9.78
C ALA A 55 8.18 1.30 -8.83
N ILE A 56 6.99 1.63 -9.35
CA ILE A 56 5.83 2.07 -8.55
C ILE A 56 5.38 0.95 -7.60
N HIS A 57 5.25 -0.28 -8.09
CA HIS A 57 4.79 -1.42 -7.30
C HIS A 57 5.76 -1.75 -6.17
N LEU A 58 7.07 -1.78 -6.45
CA LEU A 58 8.09 -2.01 -5.43
C LEU A 58 8.10 -0.91 -4.37
N THR A 59 7.98 0.35 -4.78
CA THR A 59 7.86 1.47 -3.84
C THR A 59 6.63 1.31 -2.94
N HIS A 60 5.51 0.85 -3.47
CA HIS A 60 4.32 0.56 -2.69
C HIS A 60 4.56 -0.57 -1.67
N ARG A 61 5.26 -1.65 -2.04
CA ARG A 61 5.64 -2.73 -1.12
C ARG A 61 6.56 -2.25 0.00
N ILE A 62 7.58 -1.45 -0.34
CA ILE A 62 8.48 -0.84 0.66
C ILE A 62 7.69 0.07 1.59
N GLY A 63 6.82 0.91 1.06
CA GLY A 63 5.92 1.74 1.85
C GLY A 63 5.04 0.93 2.80
N ALA A 64 4.50 -0.21 2.34
CA ALA A 64 3.70 -1.11 3.18
C ALA A 64 4.51 -1.68 4.35
N ILE A 65 5.77 -2.05 4.13
CA ILE A 65 6.69 -2.53 5.19
C ILE A 65 6.94 -1.42 6.22
N ILE A 66 7.21 -0.19 5.76
CA ILE A 66 7.42 0.96 6.66
C ILE A 66 6.16 1.22 7.49
N VAL A 67 4.99 1.26 6.85
CA VAL A 67 3.69 1.44 7.52
C VAL A 67 3.45 0.34 8.54
N PHE A 68 3.77 -0.91 8.23
CA PHE A 68 3.63 -2.04 9.15
C PHE A 68 4.46 -1.82 10.42
N PHE A 69 5.76 -1.59 10.30
CA PHE A 69 6.62 -1.40 11.47
C PHE A 69 6.27 -0.15 12.27
N TYR A 70 5.90 0.94 11.61
CA TYR A 70 5.43 2.13 12.29
C TYR A 70 4.10 1.92 13.02
N SER A 71 3.19 1.13 12.47
CA SER A 71 1.94 0.74 13.12
C SER A 71 2.17 -0.05 14.40
N ILE A 72 3.09 -1.02 14.35
CA ILE A 72 3.47 -1.83 15.52
C ILE A 72 4.10 -0.93 16.60
N PHE A 73 5.00 -0.03 16.21
CA PHE A 73 5.60 0.93 17.14
C PHE A 73 4.53 1.81 17.83
N LEU A 74 3.58 2.37 17.08
CA LEU A 74 2.48 3.16 17.66
C LEU A 74 1.59 2.32 18.57
N ALA A 75 1.30 1.09 18.19
CA ALA A 75 0.50 0.18 19.00
C ALA A 75 1.17 -0.08 20.36
N PHE A 76 2.48 -0.35 20.39
CA PHE A 76 3.23 -0.50 21.63
C PHE A 76 3.25 0.77 22.47
N LYS A 77 3.52 1.94 21.84
CA LYS A 77 3.55 3.23 22.54
C LYS A 77 2.21 3.57 23.20
N LEU A 78 1.10 3.23 22.56
CA LEU A 78 -0.25 3.58 23.01
C LEU A 78 -0.94 2.46 23.80
N TRP A 79 -0.28 1.32 24.02
CA TRP A 79 -0.87 0.20 24.73
C TRP A 79 -1.11 0.53 26.21
N SER A 80 -2.36 0.67 26.61
CA SER A 80 -2.78 0.87 28.00
C SER A 80 -4.20 0.36 28.18
N LYS A 81 -4.65 0.25 29.43
CA LYS A 81 -6.00 -0.22 29.76
C LYS A 81 -7.08 0.59 29.04
N GLU A 82 -6.91 1.92 28.95
CA GLU A 82 -7.89 2.83 28.37
C GLU A 82 -7.91 2.80 26.83
N THR A 83 -6.77 2.66 26.19
CA THR A 83 -6.63 2.71 24.71
C THR A 83 -6.58 1.35 24.06
N LYS A 84 -6.47 0.27 24.83
CA LYS A 84 -6.40 -1.11 24.33
C LYS A 84 -7.46 -1.45 23.27
N PRO A 85 -8.76 -1.14 23.43
CA PRO A 85 -9.75 -1.47 22.40
C PRO A 85 -9.50 -0.72 21.10
N ILE A 86 -9.06 0.54 21.16
CA ILE A 86 -8.73 1.35 19.96
C ILE A 86 -7.50 0.76 19.26
N VAL A 87 -6.47 0.39 20.01
CA VAL A 87 -5.24 -0.23 19.47
C VAL A 87 -5.56 -1.58 18.82
N ILE A 88 -6.41 -2.40 19.43
CA ILE A 88 -6.83 -3.67 18.83
C ILE A 88 -7.60 -3.43 17.52
N GLY A 89 -8.53 -2.48 17.49
CA GLY A 89 -9.26 -2.10 16.28
C GLY A 89 -8.29 -1.65 15.15
N PHE A 90 -7.32 -0.80 15.48
CA PHE A 90 -6.28 -0.36 14.55
C PHE A 90 -5.46 -1.52 13.99
N LEU A 91 -4.97 -2.44 14.84
CA LEU A 91 -4.21 -3.61 14.43
C LEU A 91 -5.06 -4.59 13.59
N SER A 92 -6.35 -4.70 13.88
CA SER A 92 -7.28 -5.52 13.07
C SER A 92 -7.43 -4.95 11.66
N ILE A 93 -7.61 -3.63 11.51
CA ILE A 93 -7.66 -2.95 10.21
C ILE A 93 -6.35 -3.16 9.45
N LEU A 94 -5.19 -3.02 10.13
CA LEU A 94 -3.88 -3.29 9.54
C LEU A 94 -3.76 -4.73 9.03
N GLY A 95 -4.17 -5.71 9.84
CA GLY A 95 -4.15 -7.13 9.46
C GLY A 95 -5.01 -7.41 8.22
N ILE A 96 -6.23 -6.87 8.17
CA ILE A 96 -7.12 -6.99 7.00
C ILE A 96 -6.47 -6.32 5.77
N GLN A 97 -5.88 -5.15 5.93
CA GLN A 97 -5.22 -4.43 4.83
C GLN A 97 -4.07 -5.23 4.22
N ILE A 98 -3.23 -5.86 5.06
CA ILE A 98 -2.13 -6.72 4.62
C ILE A 98 -2.67 -7.95 3.91
N PHE A 99 -3.67 -8.61 4.50
CA PHE A 99 -4.31 -9.79 3.89
C PHE A 99 -4.86 -9.48 2.49
N LEU A 100 -5.62 -8.39 2.35
CA LEU A 100 -6.17 -7.97 1.06
C LEU A 100 -5.05 -7.60 0.07
N GLY A 101 -3.96 -6.96 0.55
CA GLY A 101 -2.80 -6.62 -0.28
C GLY A 101 -2.08 -7.85 -0.83
N VAL A 102 -1.82 -8.84 0.02
CA VAL A 102 -1.20 -10.12 -0.38
C VAL A 102 -2.13 -10.88 -1.34
N ASN A 103 -3.44 -10.93 -1.02
CA ASN A 103 -4.41 -11.59 -1.87
C ASN A 103 -4.56 -10.93 -3.25
N ASN A 104 -4.40 -9.61 -3.38
CA ASN A 104 -4.35 -8.93 -4.68
C ASN A 104 -3.23 -9.46 -5.58
N ILE A 105 -2.07 -9.78 -5.00
CA ILE A 105 -0.93 -10.33 -5.74
C ILE A 105 -1.21 -11.78 -6.12
N LEU A 106 -1.54 -12.63 -5.15
CA LEU A 106 -1.69 -14.08 -5.33
C LEU A 106 -2.90 -14.46 -6.22
N SER A 107 -3.95 -13.65 -6.22
CA SER A 107 -5.19 -13.89 -6.98
C SER A 107 -5.26 -13.06 -8.27
N SER A 108 -4.15 -12.48 -8.74
CA SER A 108 -4.07 -11.69 -9.99
C SER A 108 -5.04 -10.50 -10.03
N LEU A 109 -5.22 -9.83 -8.88
CA LEU A 109 -5.97 -8.59 -8.73
C LEU A 109 -7.48 -8.71 -9.04
N PRO A 110 -8.25 -9.54 -8.33
CA PRO A 110 -9.70 -9.57 -8.53
C PRO A 110 -10.32 -8.23 -8.12
N LEU A 111 -11.28 -7.74 -8.91
CA LEU A 111 -11.86 -6.40 -8.75
C LEU A 111 -12.39 -6.14 -7.34
N TRP A 112 -13.16 -7.09 -6.79
CA TRP A 112 -13.73 -6.95 -5.44
C TRP A 112 -12.65 -6.79 -4.36
N ASN A 113 -11.53 -7.53 -4.49
CA ASN A 113 -10.43 -7.47 -3.53
C ASN A 113 -9.64 -6.17 -3.66
N ALA A 114 -9.43 -5.68 -4.89
CA ALA A 114 -8.80 -4.39 -5.14
C ALA A 114 -9.63 -3.23 -4.56
N VAL A 115 -10.97 -3.26 -4.74
CA VAL A 115 -11.88 -2.28 -4.15
C VAL A 115 -11.87 -2.35 -2.62
N ALA A 116 -11.96 -3.55 -2.04
CA ALA A 116 -11.89 -3.75 -0.60
C ALA A 116 -10.56 -3.24 -0.02
N HIS A 117 -9.43 -3.54 -0.67
CA HIS A 117 -8.11 -3.04 -0.25
C HIS A 117 -8.04 -1.51 -0.25
N ASN A 118 -8.63 -0.84 -1.22
CA ASN A 118 -8.68 0.62 -1.26
C ASN A 118 -9.55 1.19 -0.13
N ILE A 119 -10.72 0.61 0.13
CA ILE A 119 -11.61 1.05 1.22
C ILE A 119 -10.94 0.86 2.58
N VAL A 120 -10.39 -0.32 2.85
CA VAL A 120 -9.68 -0.60 4.11
C VAL A 120 -8.44 0.26 4.24
N GLY A 121 -7.77 0.61 3.12
CA GLY A 121 -6.65 1.56 3.11
C GLY A 121 -7.05 2.95 3.60
N VAL A 122 -8.23 3.46 3.22
CA VAL A 122 -8.77 4.73 3.74
C VAL A 122 -9.10 4.60 5.23
N MET A 123 -9.71 3.49 5.66
CA MET A 123 -9.98 3.23 7.07
C MET A 123 -8.69 3.18 7.90
N LEU A 124 -7.65 2.54 7.39
CA LEU A 124 -6.33 2.50 8.02
C LEU A 124 -5.74 3.91 8.14
N PHE A 125 -5.81 4.73 7.10
CA PHE A 125 -5.35 6.12 7.14
C PHE A 125 -6.09 6.93 8.21
N LEU A 126 -7.43 6.85 8.27
CA LEU A 126 -8.21 7.53 9.29
C LEU A 126 -7.86 7.03 10.70
N SER A 127 -7.63 5.73 10.88
CA SER A 127 -7.20 5.18 12.16
C SER A 127 -5.82 5.67 12.58
N PHE A 128 -4.89 5.93 11.64
CA PHE A 128 -3.62 6.60 11.93
C PHE A 128 -3.81 8.02 12.47
N VAL A 129 -4.76 8.79 11.93
CA VAL A 129 -5.09 10.13 12.45
C VAL A 129 -5.50 10.03 13.92
N VAL A 130 -6.39 9.08 14.26
CA VAL A 130 -6.82 8.85 15.65
C VAL A 130 -5.63 8.44 16.53
N MET A 131 -4.81 7.50 16.10
CA MET A 131 -3.64 7.03 16.85
C MET A 131 -2.64 8.15 17.09
N THR A 132 -2.39 8.97 16.08
CA THR A 132 -1.50 10.13 16.19
C THR A 132 -2.03 11.16 17.18
N PHE A 133 -3.31 11.49 17.12
CA PHE A 133 -3.95 12.39 18.07
C PHE A 133 -3.84 11.88 19.52
N LEU A 134 -4.08 10.60 19.75
CA LEU A 134 -3.93 9.98 21.08
C LEU A 134 -2.47 10.01 21.55
N SER A 135 -1.51 9.89 20.64
CA SER A 135 -0.08 9.97 20.96
C SER A 135 0.31 11.36 21.47
N PHE A 136 -0.22 12.45 20.86
CA PHE A 136 0.03 13.81 21.31
C PHE A 136 -0.64 14.16 22.65
N ARG A 137 -1.78 13.55 22.97
CA ARG A 137 -2.44 13.77 24.25
C ARG A 137 -1.74 13.12 25.45
N ARG A 138 -0.83 12.19 25.20
CA ARG A 138 -0.09 11.47 26.25
C ARG A 138 1.32 12.02 26.52
N THR A 139 1.78 12.95 25.68
CA THR A 139 2.99 13.75 25.95
C THR A 139 2.62 14.98 26.73
#